data_6e596daf4867d74da5305a80d04b9040
#
_entry.id   6e596daf4867d74da5305a80d04b9040
#
_cell.length_a   1.000
_cell.length_b   1.000
_cell.length_c   1.000
_cell.angle_alpha   90.00
_cell.angle_beta   90.00
_cell.angle_gamma   90.00
#
_symmetry.space_group_name_H-M   'P 1'
#
loop_
_entity.id
_entity.type
_entity.pdbx_description
1 polymer ?
#
loop_
_entity_poly.entity_id
_entity_poly.type
_entity_poly.pdbx_seq_one_letter_code
_entity_poly.pdbx_strand_id
1 'polypeptide(L)'
;MKKYILLVGMLLGVISAVDAAEQFVKFDKASAENVLLLTGTKDTIRYSPSDWKGVKMAVANLRHDLRSVTGSEYAPVVVATVGKSEIAKKYPKQSKQLKGKWEQYLIFTDKGQLVILGSDKRGTIYGIYELSRQIGVSPWYWMADAPIAHHDQLYILPGTYTDGEPKVKYRGIFINDEWPSFGG
;
A
#
# COMPACT_ATOMS: atom_id res chain seq x y z
N MET A 1 10.39 -47.43 -24.72
CA MET A 1 10.94 -46.09 -24.55
C MET A 1 9.92 -44.93 -24.62
N LYS A 2 8.59 -45.19 -24.68
CA LYS A 2 7.55 -44.13 -24.75
C LYS A 2 6.86 -43.78 -23.42
N LYS A 3 7.16 -44.49 -22.32
CA LYS A 3 6.51 -44.26 -21.00
C LYS A 3 7.20 -43.28 -20.08
N TYR A 4 8.44 -42.86 -20.36
CA TYR A 4 9.20 -41.92 -19.49
C TYR A 4 9.10 -40.45 -19.92
N ILE A 5 8.60 -40.17 -21.11
CA ILE A 5 8.44 -38.79 -21.60
C ILE A 5 7.23 -38.10 -20.98
N LEU A 6 6.22 -38.88 -20.52
CA LEU A 6 5.00 -38.29 -19.90
C LEU A 6 5.22 -37.86 -18.45
N LEU A 7 6.22 -38.41 -17.75
CA LEU A 7 6.47 -38.09 -16.33
C LEU A 7 7.31 -36.82 -16.14
N VAL A 8 8.11 -36.45 -17.14
CA VAL A 8 8.92 -35.22 -17.10
C VAL A 8 8.08 -33.96 -17.45
N GLY A 9 7.03 -34.12 -18.25
CA GLY A 9 6.12 -33.02 -18.57
C GLY A 9 5.22 -32.57 -17.42
N MET A 10 5.01 -33.41 -16.41
CA MET A 10 4.10 -33.11 -15.30
C MET A 10 4.80 -32.43 -14.10
N LEU A 11 6.14 -32.39 -14.12
CA LEU A 11 6.93 -31.78 -13.02
C LEU A 11 7.30 -30.30 -13.29
N LEU A 12 6.96 -29.78 -14.46
CA LEU A 12 7.23 -28.36 -14.84
C LEU A 12 6.02 -27.44 -14.67
N GLY A 13 4.91 -27.93 -14.10
CA GLY A 13 3.65 -27.21 -14.01
C GLY A 13 3.33 -26.54 -12.67
N VAL A 14 4.22 -26.54 -11.68
CA VAL A 14 3.99 -25.84 -10.40
C VAL A 14 5.09 -24.79 -10.19
N ILE A 15 5.22 -23.87 -11.12
CA ILE A 15 5.72 -22.55 -10.78
C ILE A 15 4.51 -21.85 -10.18
N SER A 16 4.39 -21.90 -8.85
CA SER A 16 3.51 -21.00 -8.12
C SER A 16 3.88 -19.61 -8.60
N ALA A 17 3.00 -18.96 -9.37
CA ALA A 17 3.10 -17.54 -9.59
C ALA A 17 3.17 -16.92 -8.20
N VAL A 18 4.32 -16.36 -7.83
CA VAL A 18 4.39 -15.43 -6.72
C VAL A 18 3.48 -14.30 -7.18
N ASP A 19 2.28 -14.19 -6.60
CA ASP A 19 1.40 -13.06 -6.83
C ASP A 19 2.18 -11.82 -6.39
N ALA A 20 2.85 -11.21 -7.36
CA ALA A 20 3.41 -9.89 -7.17
C ALA A 20 2.20 -8.97 -6.96
N ALA A 21 2.18 -8.23 -5.85
CA ALA A 21 1.12 -7.27 -5.56
C ALA A 21 0.82 -6.45 -6.81
N GLU A 22 -0.46 -6.40 -7.19
CA GLU A 22 -0.90 -5.75 -8.42
C GLU A 22 -0.44 -4.30 -8.47
N GLN A 23 0.30 -3.91 -9.51
CA GLN A 23 0.82 -2.55 -9.66
C GLN A 23 -0.30 -1.62 -10.12
N PHE A 24 -0.72 -0.71 -9.27
CA PHE A 24 -1.79 0.25 -9.54
C PHE A 24 -1.30 1.70 -9.75
N VAL A 25 -0.03 2.00 -9.46
CA VAL A 25 0.58 3.30 -9.75
C VAL A 25 1.38 3.21 -11.04
N LYS A 26 1.20 4.21 -11.92
CA LYS A 26 1.98 4.40 -13.15
C LYS A 26 2.62 5.79 -13.13
N PHE A 27 3.81 5.87 -13.67
CA PHE A 27 4.57 7.12 -13.79
C PHE A 27 4.32 7.83 -15.14
N ASP A 28 3.89 7.07 -16.15
CA ASP A 28 3.48 7.59 -17.44
C ASP A 28 1.96 7.54 -17.58
N LYS A 29 1.39 8.46 -18.36
CA LYS A 29 -0.05 8.50 -18.59
C LYS A 29 -0.52 7.15 -19.17
N ALA A 30 -1.28 6.42 -18.41
CA ALA A 30 -1.85 5.17 -18.85
C ALA A 30 -2.97 5.41 -19.89
N SER A 31 -3.08 4.51 -20.86
CA SER A 31 -4.16 4.53 -21.86
C SER A 31 -5.52 4.11 -21.29
N ALA A 32 -5.58 3.73 -20.00
CA ALA A 32 -6.81 3.30 -19.35
C ALA A 32 -7.76 4.47 -19.13
N GLU A 33 -9.04 4.23 -19.32
CA GLU A 33 -10.09 5.19 -18.95
C GLU A 33 -10.17 5.34 -17.42
N ASN A 34 -10.59 6.53 -16.96
CA ASN A 34 -10.79 6.83 -15.52
C ASN A 34 -9.52 6.74 -14.65
N VAL A 35 -8.36 7.01 -15.20
CA VAL A 35 -7.12 7.12 -14.45
C VAL A 35 -7.15 8.36 -13.56
N LEU A 36 -6.82 8.22 -12.28
CA LEU A 36 -6.70 9.36 -11.35
C LEU A 36 -5.28 9.91 -11.39
N LEU A 37 -5.13 11.20 -11.68
CA LEU A 37 -3.86 11.90 -11.47
C LEU A 37 -3.71 12.24 -9.98
N LEU A 38 -2.65 11.75 -9.36
CA LEU A 38 -2.38 11.93 -7.93
C LEU A 38 -1.59 13.22 -7.63
N THR A 39 -0.91 13.78 -8.63
CA THR A 39 -0.04 14.96 -8.51
C THR A 39 -0.69 16.21 -9.09
N GLY A 40 -0.05 17.38 -8.90
CA GLY A 40 -0.50 18.64 -9.48
C GLY A 40 -1.74 19.26 -8.81
N THR A 41 -2.13 18.76 -7.65
CA THR A 41 -3.25 19.25 -6.84
C THR A 41 -2.75 20.08 -5.65
N LYS A 42 -3.65 20.86 -5.06
CA LYS A 42 -3.46 21.51 -3.75
C LYS A 42 -4.18 20.77 -2.63
N ASP A 43 -4.80 19.61 -2.94
CA ASP A 43 -5.51 18.81 -1.96
C ASP A 43 -4.56 18.19 -0.96
N THR A 44 -4.90 18.27 0.31
CA THR A 44 -4.15 17.63 1.38
C THR A 44 -4.67 16.22 1.61
N ILE A 45 -3.78 15.31 2.05
CA ILE A 45 -4.21 14.00 2.52
C ILE A 45 -5.17 14.15 3.69
N ARG A 46 -6.39 13.65 3.53
CA ARG A 46 -7.46 13.75 4.54
C ARG A 46 -7.52 12.49 5.38
N TYR A 47 -7.58 12.66 6.68
CA TYR A 47 -7.80 11.60 7.65
C TYR A 47 -8.60 12.12 8.84
N SER A 48 -9.19 11.23 9.64
CA SER A 48 -9.95 11.66 10.83
C SER A 48 -9.02 12.03 11.99
N PRO A 49 -9.24 13.15 12.68
CA PRO A 49 -8.54 13.47 13.93
C PRO A 49 -8.72 12.40 15.01
N SER A 50 -9.83 11.65 14.99
CA SER A 50 -10.11 10.56 15.92
C SER A 50 -9.37 9.26 15.62
N ASP A 51 -8.69 9.16 14.47
CA ASP A 51 -7.96 7.96 14.07
C ASP A 51 -6.73 7.71 14.97
N TRP A 52 -6.16 6.52 14.89
CA TRP A 52 -5.05 6.09 15.73
C TRP A 52 -3.80 6.95 15.53
N LYS A 53 -3.04 7.18 16.60
CA LYS A 53 -1.76 7.91 16.51
C LYS A 53 -0.82 7.33 15.45
N GLY A 54 -0.72 5.98 15.38
CA GLY A 54 0.11 5.31 14.36
C GLY A 54 -0.35 5.58 12.92
N VAL A 55 -1.66 5.69 12.67
CA VAL A 55 -2.19 6.07 11.36
C VAL A 55 -1.79 7.50 11.00
N LYS A 56 -1.89 8.44 11.95
CA LYS A 56 -1.47 9.83 11.74
C LYS A 56 0.02 9.94 11.44
N MET A 57 0.86 9.14 12.10
CA MET A 57 2.29 9.06 11.82
C MET A 57 2.55 8.51 10.42
N ALA A 58 1.86 7.43 10.03
CA ALA A 58 2.00 6.87 8.68
C ALA A 58 1.54 7.86 7.58
N VAL A 59 0.50 8.68 7.85
CA VAL A 59 0.10 9.76 6.94
C VAL A 59 1.19 10.84 6.82
N ALA A 60 1.86 11.18 7.93
CA ALA A 60 2.98 12.13 7.89
C ALA A 60 4.16 11.56 7.05
N ASN A 61 4.45 10.26 7.19
CA ASN A 61 5.45 9.59 6.37
C ASN A 61 5.06 9.59 4.89
N LEU A 62 3.79 9.30 4.55
CA LEU A 62 3.32 9.35 3.16
C LEU A 62 3.48 10.75 2.54
N ARG A 63 3.25 11.82 3.31
CA ARG A 63 3.51 13.19 2.83
C ARG A 63 4.99 13.41 2.53
N HIS A 64 5.87 12.91 3.40
CA HIS A 64 7.31 12.95 3.18
C HIS A 64 7.69 12.17 1.91
N ASP A 65 7.15 10.96 1.74
CA ASP A 65 7.40 10.10 0.59
C ASP A 65 6.94 10.75 -0.72
N LEU A 66 5.72 11.30 -0.74
CA LEU A 66 5.21 12.06 -1.89
C LEU A 66 6.11 13.25 -2.24
N ARG A 67 6.56 14.01 -1.23
CA ARG A 67 7.48 15.12 -1.45
C ARG A 67 8.82 14.65 -2.02
N SER A 68 9.34 13.53 -1.53
CA SER A 68 10.61 12.96 -2.01
C SER A 68 10.50 12.50 -3.47
N VAL A 69 9.35 11.93 -3.85
CA VAL A 69 9.11 11.43 -5.21
C VAL A 69 8.75 12.55 -6.19
N THR A 70 7.89 13.51 -5.79
CA THR A 70 7.27 14.46 -6.72
C THR A 70 7.61 15.93 -6.47
N GLY A 71 8.36 16.23 -5.42
CA GLY A 71 8.58 17.59 -4.94
C GLY A 71 7.38 18.19 -4.20
N SER A 72 6.24 17.49 -4.08
CA SER A 72 5.00 17.97 -3.46
C SER A 72 4.42 16.96 -2.49
N GLU A 73 3.96 17.43 -1.34
CA GLU A 73 3.25 16.60 -0.34
C GLU A 73 1.72 16.56 -0.53
N TYR A 74 1.22 17.28 -1.53
CA TYR A 74 -0.21 17.37 -1.80
C TYR A 74 -0.67 16.26 -2.72
N ALA A 75 -1.73 15.58 -2.32
CA ALA A 75 -2.38 14.52 -3.09
C ALA A 75 -3.84 14.34 -2.67
N PRO A 76 -4.77 14.03 -3.58
CA PRO A 76 -6.17 13.80 -3.29
C PRO A 76 -6.38 12.41 -2.66
N VAL A 77 -5.79 12.18 -1.50
CA VAL A 77 -5.84 10.92 -0.76
C VAL A 77 -6.72 11.03 0.47
N VAL A 78 -7.51 10.01 0.72
CA VAL A 78 -8.36 9.87 1.90
C VAL A 78 -7.97 8.61 2.65
N VAL A 79 -7.67 8.73 3.93
CA VAL A 79 -7.28 7.61 4.81
C VAL A 79 -8.32 7.43 5.90
N ALA A 80 -8.78 6.20 6.11
CA ALA A 80 -9.76 5.90 7.15
C ALA A 80 -9.58 4.48 7.72
N THR A 81 -9.91 4.33 9.00
CA THR A 81 -9.97 3.03 9.69
C THR A 81 -11.42 2.67 10.01
N VAL A 82 -11.85 1.49 9.61
CA VAL A 82 -13.21 0.96 9.90
C VAL A 82 -13.43 0.89 11.40
N GLY A 83 -14.59 1.35 11.86
CA GLY A 83 -14.95 1.37 13.28
C GLY A 83 -14.24 2.42 14.12
N LYS A 84 -13.31 3.21 13.55
CA LYS A 84 -12.58 4.26 14.25
C LYS A 84 -12.75 5.64 13.62
N SER A 85 -12.63 5.71 12.28
CA SER A 85 -12.73 6.95 11.53
C SER A 85 -14.17 7.23 11.09
N GLU A 86 -14.67 8.44 11.36
CA GLU A 86 -15.98 8.89 10.83
C GLU A 86 -16.01 8.90 9.29
N ILE A 87 -14.86 9.08 8.65
CA ILE A 87 -14.72 9.06 7.21
C ILE A 87 -15.11 7.67 6.65
N ALA A 88 -14.81 6.59 7.35
CA ALA A 88 -15.13 5.23 6.93
C ALA A 88 -16.64 5.01 6.74
N LYS A 89 -17.51 5.78 7.41
CA LYS A 89 -18.98 5.72 7.26
C LYS A 89 -19.42 6.12 5.85
N LYS A 90 -18.61 6.86 5.10
CA LYS A 90 -18.89 7.23 3.71
C LYS A 90 -18.75 6.06 2.73
N TYR A 91 -18.11 4.98 3.16
CA TYR A 91 -17.79 3.80 2.35
C TYR A 91 -18.40 2.52 2.95
N PRO A 92 -19.75 2.42 3.08
CA PRO A 92 -20.39 1.31 3.80
C PRO A 92 -20.17 -0.04 3.12
N LYS A 93 -20.10 -0.09 1.79
CA LYS A 93 -19.86 -1.32 1.03
C LYS A 93 -18.45 -1.89 1.32
N GLN A 94 -17.43 -1.05 1.23
CA GLN A 94 -16.05 -1.43 1.48
C GLN A 94 -15.81 -1.70 2.97
N SER A 95 -16.42 -0.91 3.86
CA SER A 95 -16.38 -1.16 5.31
C SER A 95 -16.97 -2.51 5.68
N LYS A 96 -18.05 -2.95 4.99
CA LYS A 96 -18.63 -4.29 5.18
C LYS A 96 -17.67 -5.40 4.75
N GLN A 97 -16.93 -5.22 3.65
CA GLN A 97 -15.91 -6.18 3.20
C GLN A 97 -14.77 -6.34 4.20
N LEU A 98 -14.40 -5.26 4.89
CA LEU A 98 -13.32 -5.24 5.88
C LEU A 98 -13.77 -5.61 7.30
N LYS A 99 -15.08 -5.68 7.55
CA LYS A 99 -15.60 -6.00 8.89
C LYS A 99 -15.21 -7.40 9.31
N GLY A 100 -14.58 -7.52 10.49
CA GLY A 100 -14.13 -8.78 11.03
C GLY A 100 -12.82 -9.30 10.44
N LYS A 101 -12.26 -8.58 9.47
CA LYS A 101 -10.93 -8.84 8.92
C LYS A 101 -9.86 -8.21 9.80
N TRP A 102 -8.67 -8.80 9.80
CA TRP A 102 -7.54 -8.29 10.55
C TRP A 102 -6.40 -7.88 9.63
N GLU A 103 -5.82 -6.72 9.91
CA GLU A 103 -4.67 -6.16 9.20
C GLU A 103 -4.84 -6.07 7.66
N GLN A 104 -6.10 -6.05 7.18
CA GLN A 104 -6.44 -5.93 5.78
C GLN A 104 -6.75 -4.47 5.41
N TYR A 105 -6.47 -4.11 4.18
CA TYR A 105 -6.82 -2.81 3.60
C TYR A 105 -7.49 -2.97 2.23
N LEU A 106 -8.17 -1.92 1.81
CA LEU A 106 -8.62 -1.68 0.44
C LEU A 106 -8.10 -0.32 -0.01
N ILE A 107 -7.53 -0.28 -1.22
CA ILE A 107 -7.16 0.95 -1.92
C ILE A 107 -8.00 1.04 -3.18
N PHE A 108 -8.74 2.13 -3.35
CA PHE A 108 -9.64 2.30 -4.49
C PHE A 108 -9.84 3.78 -4.81
N THR A 109 -10.33 4.10 -6.01
CA THR A 109 -10.67 5.47 -6.40
C THR A 109 -12.14 5.76 -6.19
N ASP A 110 -12.46 6.94 -5.68
CA ASP A 110 -13.83 7.45 -5.54
C ASP A 110 -13.85 8.97 -5.76
N LYS A 111 -14.70 9.44 -6.69
CA LYS A 111 -14.93 10.87 -6.96
C LYS A 111 -13.65 11.70 -7.08
N GLY A 112 -12.68 11.22 -7.85
CA GLY A 112 -11.41 11.91 -8.08
C GLY A 112 -10.43 11.87 -6.89
N GLN A 113 -10.61 10.93 -5.97
CA GLN A 113 -9.74 10.74 -4.81
C GLN A 113 -9.30 9.28 -4.71
N LEU A 114 -8.10 9.07 -4.19
CA LEU A 114 -7.62 7.76 -3.78
C LEU A 114 -8.03 7.51 -2.34
N VAL A 115 -8.72 6.43 -2.08
CA VAL A 115 -9.18 6.05 -0.74
C VAL A 115 -8.38 4.87 -0.24
N ILE A 116 -7.80 5.00 0.95
CA ILE A 116 -7.13 3.94 1.70
C ILE A 116 -8.01 3.64 2.93
N LEU A 117 -8.63 2.46 2.94
CA LEU A 117 -9.51 2.04 4.01
C LEU A 117 -8.97 0.77 4.66
N GLY A 118 -8.65 0.82 5.94
CA GLY A 118 -8.16 -0.34 6.70
C GLY A 118 -9.22 -0.96 7.60
N SER A 119 -9.16 -2.28 7.78
CA SER A 119 -10.02 -3.02 8.72
C SER A 119 -9.77 -2.64 10.17
N ASP A 120 -8.52 -2.29 10.48
CA ASP A 120 -8.03 -1.90 11.79
C ASP A 120 -6.84 -0.93 11.66
N LYS A 121 -6.22 -0.60 12.80
CA LYS A 121 -5.06 0.30 12.84
C LYS A 121 -3.93 -0.16 11.92
N ARG A 122 -3.56 -1.45 11.96
CA ARG A 122 -2.43 -1.98 11.21
C ARG A 122 -2.76 -2.12 9.73
N GLY A 123 -3.98 -2.57 9.40
CA GLY A 123 -4.45 -2.61 8.02
C GLY A 123 -4.41 -1.25 7.35
N THR A 124 -4.85 -0.18 8.06
CA THR A 124 -4.75 1.18 7.53
C THR A 124 -3.30 1.61 7.29
N ILE A 125 -2.40 1.32 8.24
CA ILE A 125 -0.97 1.63 8.12
C ILE A 125 -0.36 0.87 6.94
N TYR A 126 -0.69 -0.40 6.75
CA TYR A 126 -0.19 -1.21 5.62
C TYR A 126 -0.66 -0.65 4.27
N GLY A 127 -1.93 -0.26 4.16
CA GLY A 127 -2.42 0.39 2.94
C GLY A 127 -1.70 1.70 2.62
N ILE A 128 -1.33 2.48 3.64
CA ILE A 128 -0.53 3.71 3.45
C ILE A 128 0.86 3.37 2.92
N TYR A 129 1.57 2.42 3.55
CA TYR A 129 2.91 2.03 3.10
C TYR A 129 2.90 1.26 1.78
N GLU A 130 1.79 0.58 1.45
CA GLU A 130 1.63 0.01 0.11
C GLU A 130 1.60 1.13 -0.96
N LEU A 131 0.92 2.24 -0.71
CA LEU A 131 0.99 3.38 -1.61
C LEU A 131 2.43 3.94 -1.69
N SER A 132 3.13 4.10 -0.55
CA SER A 132 4.54 4.53 -0.54
C SER A 132 5.42 3.62 -1.40
N ARG A 133 5.26 2.31 -1.28
CA ARG A 133 5.97 1.32 -2.09
C ARG A 133 5.65 1.47 -3.58
N GLN A 134 4.39 1.63 -3.92
CA GLN A 134 3.92 1.76 -5.30
C GLN A 134 4.40 3.03 -5.99
N ILE A 135 4.59 4.12 -5.26
CA ILE A 135 5.16 5.36 -5.80
C ILE A 135 6.70 5.33 -5.87
N GLY A 136 7.33 4.21 -5.53
CA GLY A 136 8.77 4.01 -5.70
C GLY A 136 9.61 4.23 -4.45
N VAL A 137 9.01 4.39 -3.26
CA VAL A 137 9.76 4.48 -2.00
C VAL A 137 10.00 3.07 -1.47
N SER A 138 11.25 2.62 -1.57
CA SER A 138 11.67 1.33 -1.01
C SER A 138 11.64 1.35 0.52
N PRO A 139 11.15 0.29 1.20
CA PRO A 139 11.26 0.21 2.66
C PRO A 139 12.71 0.18 3.16
N TRP A 140 13.66 -0.03 2.27
CA TRP A 140 15.10 -0.09 2.57
C TRP A 140 15.85 1.23 2.30
N TYR A 141 15.14 2.32 1.88
CA TYR A 141 15.80 3.55 1.45
C TYR A 141 16.71 4.16 2.53
N TRP A 142 16.33 4.05 3.81
CA TRP A 142 17.09 4.61 4.93
C TRP A 142 18.13 3.64 5.51
N MET A 143 18.01 2.32 5.22
CA MET A 143 18.97 1.32 5.72
C MET A 143 20.03 0.93 4.68
N ALA A 144 19.66 0.95 3.40
CA ALA A 144 20.48 0.43 2.31
C ALA A 144 20.73 1.48 1.22
N ASP A 145 20.54 2.77 1.53
CA ASP A 145 20.73 3.90 0.60
C ASP A 145 20.00 3.69 -0.75
N ALA A 146 18.86 2.99 -0.72
CA ALA A 146 18.06 2.77 -1.93
C ALA A 146 17.55 4.14 -2.43
N PRO A 147 17.92 4.58 -3.65
CA PRO A 147 17.56 5.90 -4.13
C PRO A 147 16.06 6.00 -4.39
N ILE A 148 15.50 7.18 -4.11
CA ILE A 148 14.12 7.53 -4.50
C ILE A 148 14.19 8.26 -5.84
N ALA A 149 13.59 7.67 -6.87
CA ALA A 149 13.50 8.32 -8.18
C ALA A 149 12.47 9.46 -8.16
N HIS A 150 12.79 10.56 -8.83
CA HIS A 150 11.83 11.66 -9.01
C HIS A 150 10.88 11.37 -10.17
N HIS A 151 9.60 11.67 -9.95
CA HIS A 151 8.54 11.57 -10.96
C HIS A 151 7.62 12.78 -10.89
N ASP A 152 7.47 13.50 -12.00
CA ASP A 152 6.60 14.69 -12.08
C ASP A 152 5.12 14.32 -11.92
N GLN A 153 4.72 13.14 -12.36
CA GLN A 153 3.34 12.71 -12.39
C GLN A 153 3.18 11.27 -11.88
N LEU A 154 2.13 11.07 -11.10
CA LEU A 154 1.72 9.77 -10.58
C LEU A 154 0.27 9.52 -10.99
N TYR A 155 0.02 8.40 -11.67
CA TYR A 155 -1.31 7.99 -12.12
C TYR A 155 -1.75 6.75 -11.38
N ILE A 156 -2.99 6.74 -10.90
CA ILE A 156 -3.61 5.60 -10.24
C ILE A 156 -4.55 4.93 -11.23
N LEU A 157 -4.33 3.67 -11.49
CA LEU A 157 -5.23 2.85 -12.31
C LEU A 157 -6.56 2.63 -11.58
N PRO A 158 -7.69 2.56 -12.32
CA PRO A 158 -8.97 2.22 -11.72
C PRO A 158 -8.97 0.78 -11.20
N GLY A 159 -9.56 0.56 -10.03
CA GLY A 159 -9.62 -0.76 -9.42
C GLY A 159 -9.85 -0.72 -7.92
N THR A 160 -9.83 -1.88 -7.31
CA THR A 160 -9.78 -2.05 -5.86
C THR A 160 -8.66 -3.01 -5.53
N TYR A 161 -7.68 -2.54 -4.79
CA TYR A 161 -6.42 -3.23 -4.52
C TYR A 161 -6.33 -3.61 -3.05
N THR A 162 -5.79 -4.80 -2.79
CA THR A 162 -5.61 -5.36 -1.44
C THR A 162 -4.66 -6.55 -1.49
N ASP A 163 -3.88 -6.75 -0.45
CA ASP A 163 -3.10 -7.99 -0.27
C ASP A 163 -3.89 -9.06 0.52
N GLY A 164 -5.13 -8.74 0.91
CA GLY A 164 -5.94 -9.61 1.75
C GLY A 164 -5.49 -9.62 3.22
N GLU A 165 -6.00 -10.57 3.98
CA GLU A 165 -5.56 -10.80 5.36
C GLU A 165 -4.21 -11.51 5.36
N PRO A 166 -3.25 -11.10 6.21
CA PRO A 166 -1.99 -11.81 6.34
C PRO A 166 -2.20 -13.27 6.75
N LYS A 167 -1.55 -14.20 6.08
CA LYS A 167 -1.65 -15.64 6.37
C LYS A 167 -1.08 -16.03 7.74
N VAL A 168 -0.14 -15.24 8.26
CA VAL A 168 0.53 -15.47 9.56
C VAL A 168 0.20 -14.32 10.51
N LYS A 169 -0.39 -14.64 11.65
CA LYS A 169 -0.85 -13.64 12.62
C LYS A 169 0.31 -12.95 13.34
N TYR A 170 1.29 -13.71 13.77
CA TYR A 170 2.44 -13.18 14.49
C TYR A 170 3.63 -13.08 13.54
N ARG A 171 4.03 -11.86 13.26
CA ARG A 171 5.13 -11.52 12.37
C ARG A 171 6.00 -10.48 13.05
N GLY A 172 7.30 -10.63 12.92
CA GLY A 172 8.26 -9.71 13.53
C GLY A 172 9.66 -9.98 13.05
N ILE A 173 10.55 -9.08 13.37
CA ILE A 173 12.00 -9.24 13.20
C ILE A 173 12.56 -9.54 14.60
N PHE A 174 13.30 -10.62 14.72
CA PHE A 174 14.10 -10.87 15.91
C PHE A 174 15.38 -10.04 15.79
N ILE A 175 15.56 -9.12 16.72
CA ILE A 175 16.81 -8.35 16.84
C ILE A 175 17.58 -9.00 17.98
N ASN A 176 18.73 -9.58 17.67
CA ASN A 176 19.66 -10.05 18.68
C ASN A 176 20.41 -8.83 19.22
N ASP A 177 19.96 -8.34 20.36
CA ASP A 177 20.57 -7.19 21.04
C ASP A 177 21.73 -7.69 21.93
N GLU A 178 22.77 -8.20 21.29
CA GLU A 178 24.02 -8.52 21.98
C GLU A 178 24.89 -7.27 21.99
N TRP A 179 25.22 -6.82 23.21
CA TRP A 179 26.18 -5.74 23.39
C TRP A 179 27.53 -6.09 22.70
N PRO A 180 28.13 -5.22 21.86
CA PRO A 180 27.85 -3.79 21.66
C PRO A 180 27.03 -3.44 20.41
N SER A 181 26.23 -4.34 19.85
CA SER A 181 25.64 -4.19 18.51
C SER A 181 24.70 -2.99 18.36
N PHE A 182 24.03 -2.56 19.43
CA PHE A 182 23.10 -1.44 19.41
C PHE A 182 23.30 -0.42 20.55
N GLY A 183 24.36 -0.55 21.32
CA GLY A 183 24.66 0.30 22.46
C GLY A 183 25.81 1.25 22.19
N GLY A 184 25.63 2.14 21.23
CA GLY A 184 26.57 3.23 21.00
C GLY A 184 26.05 4.53 21.55
#